data_44834e61cc83f948ce20f5372df4576f
#
_entry.id   44834e61cc83f948ce20f5372df4576f
#
_cell.length_a   1.000
_cell.length_b   1.000
_cell.length_c   1.000
_cell.angle_alpha   90.00
_cell.angle_beta   90.00
_cell.angle_gamma   90.00
#
_symmetry.space_group_name_H-M   'P 1'
#
loop_
_entity.id
_entity.type
_entity.pdbx_description
1 polymer ?
#
loop_
_entity_poly.entity_id
_entity_poly.type
_entity_poly.pdbx_seq_one_letter_code
_entity_poly.pdbx_strand_id
1 'polypeptide(L)'
;MTAVAAHDTQGADTTHRALGWGVAIGAGQAALAMAFWWLNPSTVHALMVTMIAGVYIGFAVADGRPKVVVAESAVVVAFVIASAAAVTLTPWMVVGLYAAHGAKDLWQDRTHFVRGTRWWPPFCLAVDFTVAAIVAAQLLAGANFHS
;
A
#
# COMPACT_ATOMS: atom_id res chain seq x y z
N MET A 1 -21.09 20.99 -24.27
CA MET A 1 -19.98 21.31 -23.35
C MET A 1 -20.27 20.95 -21.87
N THR A 2 -21.50 20.81 -21.44
CA THR A 2 -21.88 20.52 -20.02
C THR A 2 -21.63 19.10 -19.54
N ALA A 3 -21.71 18.07 -20.39
CA ALA A 3 -21.56 16.67 -20.00
C ALA A 3 -20.10 16.26 -19.68
N VAL A 4 -19.12 16.82 -20.39
CA VAL A 4 -17.69 16.55 -20.17
C VAL A 4 -17.23 17.14 -18.84
N ALA A 5 -17.62 18.37 -18.53
CA ALA A 5 -17.28 19.01 -17.25
C ALA A 5 -17.88 18.28 -16.03
N ALA A 6 -19.08 17.71 -16.15
CA ALA A 6 -19.70 16.93 -15.07
C ALA A 6 -18.99 15.60 -14.83
N HIS A 7 -18.46 14.97 -15.87
CA HIS A 7 -17.71 13.70 -15.76
C HIS A 7 -16.34 13.92 -15.08
N ASP A 8 -15.66 15.02 -15.39
CA ASP A 8 -14.35 15.36 -14.81
C ASP A 8 -14.45 15.71 -13.32
N THR A 9 -15.50 16.42 -12.92
CA THR A 9 -15.74 16.75 -11.49
C THR A 9 -16.06 15.51 -10.66
N GLN A 10 -16.79 14.54 -11.21
CA GLN A 10 -17.16 13.32 -10.52
C GLN A 10 -15.94 12.38 -10.33
N GLY A 11 -15.02 12.34 -11.30
CA GLY A 11 -13.75 11.61 -11.20
C GLY A 11 -12.84 12.20 -10.13
N ALA A 12 -12.69 13.52 -10.10
CA ALA A 12 -11.88 14.22 -9.11
C ALA A 12 -12.42 14.02 -7.67
N ASP A 13 -13.74 14.11 -7.46
CA ASP A 13 -14.36 13.87 -6.14
C ASP A 13 -14.11 12.45 -5.64
N THR A 14 -14.21 11.46 -6.53
CA THR A 14 -13.94 10.04 -6.19
C THR A 14 -12.49 9.84 -5.75
N THR A 15 -11.54 10.47 -6.44
CA THR A 15 -10.11 10.39 -6.10
C THR A 15 -9.81 11.06 -4.76
N HIS A 16 -10.34 12.26 -4.50
CA HIS A 16 -10.16 12.94 -3.22
C HIS A 16 -10.73 12.13 -2.05
N ARG A 17 -11.88 11.50 -2.23
CA ARG A 17 -12.48 10.62 -1.22
C ARG A 17 -11.62 9.38 -0.98
N ALA A 18 -11.10 8.75 -2.04
CA ALA A 18 -10.20 7.61 -1.94
C ALA A 18 -8.92 7.97 -1.16
N LEU A 19 -8.29 9.11 -1.46
CA LEU A 19 -7.13 9.60 -0.72
C LEU A 19 -7.45 9.86 0.75
N GLY A 20 -8.57 10.53 1.05
CA GLY A 20 -8.99 10.80 2.44
C GLY A 20 -9.22 9.53 3.24
N TRP A 21 -9.93 8.55 2.68
CA TRP A 21 -10.11 7.24 3.30
C TRP A 21 -8.78 6.48 3.45
N GLY A 22 -7.89 6.58 2.45
CA GLY A 22 -6.57 5.98 2.52
C GLY A 22 -5.74 6.50 3.68
N VAL A 23 -5.74 7.82 3.91
CA VAL A 23 -5.06 8.41 5.07
C VAL A 23 -5.68 7.92 6.39
N ALA A 24 -7.00 7.91 6.52
CA ALA A 24 -7.68 7.45 7.73
C ALA A 24 -7.39 5.96 8.03
N ILE A 25 -7.46 5.11 7.01
CA ILE A 25 -7.16 3.67 7.15
C ILE A 25 -5.67 3.44 7.42
N GLY A 26 -4.78 4.17 6.76
CA GLY A 26 -3.33 4.09 7.01
C GLY A 26 -2.96 4.47 8.45
N ALA A 27 -3.54 5.54 8.98
CA ALA A 27 -3.37 5.91 10.38
C ALA A 27 -3.92 4.83 11.32
N GLY A 28 -5.10 4.30 11.04
CA GLY A 28 -5.69 3.19 11.78
C GLY A 28 -4.84 1.91 11.74
N GLN A 29 -4.27 1.58 10.58
CA GLN A 29 -3.37 0.44 10.41
C GLN A 29 -2.08 0.59 11.23
N ALA A 30 -1.48 1.79 11.22
CA ALA A 30 -0.30 2.07 12.02
C ALA A 30 -0.60 1.97 13.53
N ALA A 31 -1.76 2.45 13.97
CA ALA A 31 -2.21 2.31 15.35
C ALA A 31 -2.52 0.84 15.71
N LEU A 32 -3.11 0.07 14.79
CA LEU A 32 -3.42 -1.34 15.00
C LEU A 32 -2.16 -2.17 15.23
N ALA A 33 -1.04 -1.85 14.58
CA ALA A 33 0.23 -2.54 14.81
C ALA A 33 0.67 -2.47 16.28
N MET A 34 0.37 -1.39 16.98
CA MET A 34 0.65 -1.24 18.41
C MET A 34 -0.29 -2.07 19.31
N ALA A 35 -1.47 -2.44 18.82
CA ALA A 35 -2.41 -3.28 19.56
C ALA A 35 -1.95 -4.75 19.67
N PHE A 36 -1.05 -5.19 18.79
CA PHE A 36 -0.44 -6.53 18.83
C PHE A 36 0.82 -6.54 19.71
N TRP A 37 0.69 -6.07 20.95
CA TRP A 37 1.80 -5.89 21.89
C TRP A 37 2.67 -7.15 22.14
N TRP A 38 2.16 -8.34 21.79
CA TRP A 38 2.88 -9.62 21.87
C TRP A 38 3.67 -9.98 20.60
N LEU A 39 3.55 -9.19 19.55
CA LEU A 39 4.28 -9.36 18.30
C LEU A 39 5.27 -8.20 18.10
N ASN A 40 6.39 -8.53 17.48
CA ASN A 40 7.31 -7.49 17.02
C ASN A 40 6.60 -6.57 16.00
N PRO A 41 6.61 -5.24 16.19
CA PRO A 41 5.96 -4.30 15.28
C PRO A 41 6.40 -4.45 13.82
N SER A 42 7.68 -4.73 13.55
CA SER A 42 8.17 -4.99 12.20
C SER A 42 7.47 -6.19 11.55
N THR A 43 7.19 -7.23 12.32
CA THR A 43 6.44 -8.41 11.83
C THR A 43 5.01 -8.04 11.44
N VAL A 44 4.32 -7.26 12.28
CA VAL A 44 2.95 -6.83 12.00
C VAL A 44 2.90 -6.02 10.71
N HIS A 45 3.77 -5.02 10.60
CA HIS A 45 3.84 -4.19 9.39
C HIS A 45 4.24 -4.98 8.14
N ALA A 46 5.20 -5.92 8.25
CA ALA A 46 5.63 -6.78 7.15
C ALA A 46 4.47 -7.65 6.63
N LEU A 47 3.67 -8.22 7.53
CA LEU A 47 2.46 -8.97 7.17
C LEU A 47 1.41 -8.08 6.48
N MET A 48 1.19 -6.87 7.01
CA MET A 48 0.22 -5.93 6.45
C MET A 48 0.59 -5.50 5.04
N VAL A 49 1.85 -5.09 4.79
CA VAL A 49 2.28 -4.66 3.44
C VAL A 49 2.25 -5.82 2.45
N THR A 50 2.57 -7.03 2.89
CA THR A 50 2.46 -8.25 2.07
C THR A 50 1.01 -8.53 1.68
N MET A 51 0.07 -8.40 2.61
CA MET A 51 -1.36 -8.53 2.31
C MET A 51 -1.84 -7.49 1.31
N ILE A 52 -1.45 -6.22 1.47
CA ILE A 52 -1.81 -5.14 0.56
C ILE A 52 -1.28 -5.43 -0.85
N ALA A 53 -0.01 -5.85 -0.97
CA ALA A 53 0.57 -6.24 -2.24
C ALA A 53 -0.20 -7.41 -2.89
N GLY A 54 -0.64 -8.38 -2.08
CA GLY A 54 -1.39 -9.56 -2.52
C GLY A 54 -2.76 -9.24 -3.15
N VAL A 55 -3.38 -8.12 -2.80
CA VAL A 55 -4.69 -7.71 -3.37
C VAL A 55 -4.60 -7.53 -4.89
N TYR A 56 -3.47 -7.09 -5.41
CA TYR A 56 -3.28 -6.92 -6.86
C TYR A 56 -3.33 -8.24 -7.64
N ILE A 57 -3.04 -9.38 -7.02
CA ILE A 57 -3.24 -10.70 -7.68
C ILE A 57 -4.73 -10.89 -8.00
N GLY A 58 -5.63 -10.52 -7.08
CA GLY A 58 -7.07 -10.60 -7.32
C GLY A 58 -7.51 -9.74 -8.51
N PHE A 59 -7.04 -8.50 -8.58
CA PHE A 59 -7.29 -7.61 -9.72
C PHE A 59 -6.67 -8.15 -11.02
N ALA A 60 -5.46 -8.70 -10.97
CA ALA A 60 -4.79 -9.28 -12.13
C ALA A 60 -5.53 -10.50 -12.68
N VAL A 61 -6.07 -11.35 -11.80
CA VAL A 61 -6.92 -12.49 -12.20
C VAL A 61 -8.21 -11.99 -12.83
N ALA A 62 -8.86 -10.98 -12.26
CA ALA A 62 -10.06 -10.37 -12.83
C ALA A 62 -9.78 -9.66 -14.17
N ASP A 63 -8.59 -9.11 -14.39
CA ASP A 63 -8.13 -8.54 -15.67
C ASP A 63 -8.06 -9.60 -16.78
N GLY A 64 -7.76 -10.85 -16.44
CA GLY A 64 -7.75 -12.00 -17.34
C GLY A 64 -6.54 -12.10 -18.28
N ARG A 65 -5.57 -11.17 -18.23
CA ARG A 65 -4.35 -11.21 -19.05
C ARG A 65 -3.24 -11.98 -18.34
N PRO A 66 -2.77 -13.15 -18.85
CA PRO A 66 -1.75 -13.96 -18.18
C PRO A 66 -0.48 -13.19 -17.82
N LYS A 67 -0.02 -12.30 -18.70
CA LYS A 67 1.17 -11.46 -18.45
C LYS A 67 1.00 -10.54 -17.24
N VAL A 68 -0.21 -10.06 -16.97
CA VAL A 68 -0.50 -9.20 -15.81
C VAL A 68 -0.48 -10.04 -14.54
N VAL A 69 -1.08 -11.24 -14.57
CA VAL A 69 -1.03 -12.18 -13.44
C VAL A 69 0.41 -12.55 -13.09
N VAL A 70 1.22 -12.90 -14.09
CA VAL A 70 2.65 -13.23 -13.86
C VAL A 70 3.41 -12.05 -13.28
N ALA A 71 3.23 -10.85 -13.82
CA ALA A 71 3.92 -9.65 -13.34
C ALA A 71 3.53 -9.32 -11.89
N GLU A 72 2.24 -9.28 -11.57
CA GLU A 72 1.78 -8.99 -10.20
C GLU A 72 2.19 -10.10 -9.21
N SER A 73 2.17 -11.37 -9.62
CA SER A 73 2.66 -12.46 -8.78
C SER A 73 4.15 -12.31 -8.48
N ALA A 74 4.96 -11.92 -9.46
CA ALA A 74 6.39 -11.69 -9.25
C ALA A 74 6.62 -10.50 -8.29
N VAL A 75 5.83 -9.43 -8.40
CA VAL A 75 5.87 -8.30 -7.47
C VAL A 75 5.53 -8.76 -6.04
N VAL A 76 4.46 -9.54 -5.87
CA VAL A 76 4.07 -10.05 -4.54
C VAL A 76 5.16 -10.93 -3.95
N VAL A 77 5.76 -11.83 -4.74
CA VAL A 77 6.88 -12.66 -4.27
C VAL A 77 8.06 -11.79 -3.81
N ALA A 78 8.40 -10.73 -4.55
CA ALA A 78 9.44 -9.79 -4.14
C ALA A 78 9.10 -9.10 -2.81
N PHE A 79 7.83 -8.68 -2.62
CA PHE A 79 7.37 -8.10 -1.35
C PHE A 79 7.43 -9.10 -0.20
N VAL A 80 7.05 -10.37 -0.41
CA VAL A 80 7.18 -11.43 0.61
C VAL A 80 8.62 -11.59 1.06
N ILE A 81 9.56 -11.71 0.11
CA ILE A 81 10.99 -11.87 0.41
C ILE A 81 11.52 -10.64 1.16
N ALA A 82 11.22 -9.44 0.68
CA ALA A 82 11.69 -8.20 1.30
C ALA A 82 11.04 -7.98 2.69
N SER A 83 9.78 -8.40 2.88
CA SER A 83 9.10 -8.36 4.17
C SER A 83 9.75 -9.31 5.18
N ALA A 84 10.14 -10.52 4.76
CA ALA A 84 10.87 -11.44 5.61
C ALA A 84 12.23 -10.85 6.03
N ALA A 85 12.94 -10.18 5.12
CA ALA A 85 14.18 -9.48 5.44
C ALA A 85 13.96 -8.29 6.39
N ALA A 86 12.85 -7.54 6.24
CA ALA A 86 12.53 -6.40 7.09
C ALA A 86 12.34 -6.79 8.56
N VAL A 87 11.82 -8.00 8.83
CA VAL A 87 11.64 -8.49 10.20
C VAL A 87 12.97 -8.74 10.92
N THR A 88 14.01 -9.12 10.17
CA THR A 88 15.29 -9.57 10.75
C THR A 88 16.43 -8.57 10.65
N LEU A 89 16.39 -7.65 9.67
CA LEU A 89 17.53 -6.77 9.38
C LEU A 89 17.38 -5.39 10.00
N THR A 90 16.40 -4.62 9.57
CA THR A 90 16.18 -3.25 10.07
C THR A 90 14.73 -2.80 9.86
N PRO A 91 14.12 -2.14 10.86
CA PRO A 91 12.76 -1.63 10.73
C PRO A 91 12.63 -0.52 9.67
N TRP A 92 13.72 0.13 9.25
CA TRP A 92 13.70 1.05 8.12
C TRP A 92 13.31 0.39 6.79
N MET A 93 13.50 -0.92 6.67
CA MET A 93 12.99 -1.67 5.51
C MET A 93 11.47 -1.67 5.44
N VAL A 94 10.77 -1.64 6.58
CA VAL A 94 9.31 -1.48 6.64
C VAL A 94 8.89 -0.17 5.97
N VAL A 95 9.56 0.94 6.33
CA VAL A 95 9.32 2.24 5.70
C VAL A 95 9.55 2.17 4.19
N GLY A 96 10.66 1.56 3.78
CA GLY A 96 11.00 1.36 2.37
C GLY A 96 9.97 0.51 1.61
N LEU A 97 9.45 -0.54 2.24
CA LEU A 97 8.42 -1.41 1.65
C LEU A 97 7.11 -0.67 1.39
N TYR A 98 6.59 0.06 2.38
CA TYR A 98 5.40 0.88 2.19
C TYR A 98 5.62 1.97 1.14
N ALA A 99 6.76 2.66 1.17
CA ALA A 99 7.07 3.67 0.17
C ALA A 99 7.19 3.08 -1.25
N ALA A 100 7.78 1.88 -1.38
CA ALA A 100 7.89 1.19 -2.67
C ALA A 100 6.51 0.72 -3.19
N HIS A 101 5.63 0.23 -2.29
CA HIS A 101 4.28 -0.15 -2.68
C HIS A 101 3.46 1.06 -3.09
N GLY A 102 3.50 2.16 -2.33
CA GLY A 102 2.84 3.41 -2.70
C GLY A 102 3.36 3.99 -4.02
N ALA A 103 4.67 3.87 -4.32
CA ALA A 103 5.22 4.24 -5.62
C ALA A 103 4.69 3.35 -6.75
N LYS A 104 4.52 2.04 -6.50
CA LYS A 104 3.86 1.11 -7.43
C LYS A 104 2.41 1.52 -7.68
N ASP A 105 1.68 1.91 -6.64
CA ASP A 105 0.29 2.36 -6.79
C ASP A 105 0.19 3.64 -7.62
N LEU A 106 1.10 4.59 -7.42
CA LEU A 106 1.19 5.79 -8.24
C LEU A 106 1.48 5.46 -9.71
N TRP A 107 2.36 4.49 -9.97
CA TRP A 107 2.63 4.00 -11.31
C TRP A 107 1.40 3.32 -11.90
N GLN A 108 0.71 2.49 -11.12
CA GLN A 108 -0.53 1.80 -11.50
C GLN A 108 -1.65 2.79 -11.84
N ASP A 109 -1.83 3.85 -11.03
CA ASP A 109 -2.82 4.90 -11.25
C ASP A 109 -2.57 5.63 -12.58
N ARG A 110 -1.30 5.85 -12.93
CA ARG A 110 -0.93 6.53 -14.18
C ARG A 110 -0.99 5.65 -15.42
N THR A 111 -0.65 4.37 -15.30
CA THR A 111 -0.51 3.47 -16.44
C THR A 111 -1.72 2.57 -16.67
N HIS A 112 -2.54 2.37 -15.65
CA HIS A 112 -3.67 1.44 -15.67
C HIS A 112 -3.24 0.04 -16.15
N PHE A 113 -2.02 -0.39 -15.75
CA PHE A 113 -1.44 -1.67 -16.17
C PHE A 113 -2.36 -2.83 -15.80
N VAL A 114 -2.90 -2.84 -14.57
CA VAL A 114 -3.98 -3.73 -14.16
C VAL A 114 -5.31 -3.00 -14.37
N ARG A 115 -6.23 -3.61 -15.12
CA ARG A 115 -7.52 -3.01 -15.40
C ARG A 115 -8.51 -3.19 -14.26
N GLY A 116 -9.51 -2.29 -14.19
CA GLY A 116 -10.61 -2.40 -13.24
C GLY A 116 -10.30 -1.96 -11.82
N THR A 117 -9.10 -1.42 -11.56
CA THR A 117 -8.69 -0.99 -10.23
C THR A 117 -9.32 0.32 -9.75
N ARG A 118 -9.70 1.22 -10.69
CA ARG A 118 -10.40 2.50 -10.47
C ARG A 118 -9.80 3.32 -9.31
N TRP A 119 -10.57 3.47 -8.19
CA TRP A 119 -10.20 4.23 -7.00
C TRP A 119 -9.16 3.53 -6.11
N TRP A 120 -8.85 2.25 -6.39
CA TRP A 120 -7.99 1.44 -5.53
C TRP A 120 -6.53 1.94 -5.47
N PRO A 121 -5.85 2.26 -6.59
CA PRO A 121 -4.47 2.75 -6.52
C PRO A 121 -4.32 4.06 -5.74
N PRO A 122 -5.13 5.13 -5.93
CA PRO A 122 -5.00 6.33 -5.11
C PRO A 122 -5.33 6.09 -3.63
N PHE A 123 -6.25 5.17 -3.32
CA PHE A 123 -6.54 4.78 -1.95
C PHE A 123 -5.32 4.10 -1.29
N CYS A 124 -4.76 3.05 -1.92
CA CYS A 124 -3.60 2.33 -1.39
C CYS A 124 -2.36 3.22 -1.29
N LEU A 125 -2.10 4.04 -2.30
CA LEU A 125 -1.04 5.05 -2.27
C LEU A 125 -1.12 5.90 -0.99
N ALA A 126 -2.31 6.39 -0.63
CA ALA A 126 -2.49 7.20 0.58
C ALA A 126 -2.30 6.36 1.86
N VAL A 127 -2.79 5.11 1.90
CA VAL A 127 -2.53 4.18 3.01
C VAL A 127 -1.02 4.02 3.20
N ASP A 128 -0.32 3.65 2.15
CA ASP A 128 1.08 3.27 2.20
C ASP A 128 1.99 4.42 2.63
N PHE A 129 1.84 5.60 2.02
CA PHE A 129 2.63 6.75 2.41
C PHE A 129 2.29 7.26 3.81
N THR A 130 1.04 7.11 4.26
CA THR A 130 0.65 7.45 5.63
C THR A 130 1.33 6.53 6.63
N VAL A 131 1.30 5.20 6.39
CA VAL A 131 1.98 4.23 7.26
C VAL A 131 3.49 4.46 7.23
N ALA A 132 4.09 4.63 6.04
CA ALA A 132 5.52 4.91 5.91
C ALA A 132 5.94 6.15 6.71
N ALA A 133 5.18 7.23 6.63
CA ALA A 133 5.46 8.47 7.36
C ALA A 133 5.34 8.29 8.87
N ILE A 134 4.30 7.60 9.35
CA ILE A 134 4.10 7.34 10.78
C ILE A 134 5.21 6.45 11.34
N VAL A 135 5.54 5.33 10.65
CA VAL A 135 6.61 4.42 11.07
C VAL A 135 7.95 5.13 11.07
N ALA A 136 8.26 5.93 10.04
CA ALA A 136 9.47 6.73 9.99
C ALA A 136 9.55 7.71 11.17
N ALA A 137 8.46 8.42 11.47
CA ALA A 137 8.40 9.33 12.62
C ALA A 137 8.60 8.60 13.95
N GLN A 138 8.01 7.42 14.13
CA GLN A 138 8.21 6.59 15.32
C GLN A 138 9.68 6.16 15.49
N LEU A 139 10.33 5.72 14.40
CA LEU A 139 11.74 5.33 14.42
C LEU A 139 12.66 6.52 14.73
N LEU A 140 12.38 7.70 14.15
CA LEU A 140 13.12 8.93 14.44
C LEU A 140 12.93 9.38 15.90
N ALA A 141 11.78 9.12 16.50
CA ALA A 141 11.50 9.37 17.91
C ALA A 141 12.10 8.31 18.85
N GLY A 142 12.83 7.32 18.33
CA GLY A 142 13.50 6.28 19.13
C GLY A 142 12.62 5.08 19.47
N ALA A 143 11.50 4.87 18.76
CA ALA A 143 10.68 3.69 18.99
C ALA A 143 11.45 2.40 18.62
N ASN A 144 11.34 1.38 19.49
CA ASN A 144 11.96 0.09 19.28
C ASN A 144 10.99 -0.84 18.55
N PHE A 145 11.42 -1.31 17.38
CA PHE A 145 10.66 -2.23 16.51
C PHE A 145 11.19 -3.67 16.53
N HIS A 146 12.20 -3.94 17.36
CA HIS A 146 12.85 -5.27 17.47
C HIS A 146 12.76 -5.88 18.88
N SER A 147 11.94 -5.32 19.75
CA SER A 147 11.77 -5.83 21.12
C SER A 147 10.83 -7.02 21.16
#